data_9fa5de1c5e2ffc18d6d73ad2aafbec91
#
_entry.id   9fa5de1c5e2ffc18d6d73ad2aafbec91
#
_cell.length_a   1.000
_cell.length_b   1.000
_cell.length_c   1.000
_cell.angle_alpha   90.00
_cell.angle_beta   90.00
_cell.angle_gamma   90.00
#
_symmetry.space_group_name_H-M   'P 1'
#
loop_
_entity.id
_entity.type
_entity.pdbx_description
1 polymer ?
#
loop_
_entity_poly.entity_id
_entity_poly.type
_entity_poly.pdbx_seq_one_letter_code
_entity_poly.pdbx_strand_id
1 'polypeptide(L)'
;MSFKKTLSSLYVKVLLLAFPFIVCLGVYIYNDPFMVIKHYDDYDHPVVMIQSEGPIGWYKYKNYRDTMHYDSFIMGSSCTMAFQSSEWKKYIKGSPFRLFSNSEGLGDMLIKLEALDRQPNQPIKNLLIITEPVMLNLTVEQRGVMHIMPPEVSGRSVAYYQTTFLQGFFREDFFGAYMTYLFKNKYDSSMNHIINNVGQSRTRYTNDEILHVENKLDSLGKKFYETPDWHKLRANLKPAYVREPILKAPQKECLLQIQRICKKHKTNVKIAIGPELKRGYLNPADVKLLKQIFGANNVVNYNDAAHSEFAHYSYFYDPAHYNTKVGSKILYDLYRNDKTN
;
A
#
# COMPACT_ATOMS: atom_id res chain seq x y z
N MET A 1 37.00 3.06 -49.18
CA MET A 1 36.47 2.09 -48.18
C MET A 1 35.03 1.78 -48.58
N SER A 2 34.69 0.51 -48.84
CA SER A 2 33.34 0.18 -49.38
C SER A 2 32.23 0.54 -48.34
N PHE A 3 31.14 1.15 -48.79
CA PHE A 3 29.95 1.49 -47.97
C PHE A 3 29.49 0.33 -47.08
N LYS A 4 29.51 -0.90 -47.60
CA LYS A 4 29.23 -2.12 -46.81
C LYS A 4 30.17 -2.32 -45.61
N LYS A 5 31.49 -2.05 -45.75
CA LYS A 5 32.46 -2.15 -44.65
C LYS A 5 32.23 -1.09 -43.58
N THR A 6 31.89 0.12 -44.00
CA THR A 6 31.57 1.23 -43.07
C THR A 6 30.30 0.92 -42.31
N LEU A 7 29.25 0.43 -42.98
CA LEU A 7 27.96 0.08 -42.36
C LEU A 7 28.11 -1.08 -41.37
N SER A 8 28.85 -2.16 -41.75
CA SER A 8 29.11 -3.29 -40.83
C SER A 8 29.90 -2.85 -39.59
N SER A 9 30.91 -1.97 -39.77
CA SER A 9 31.65 -1.39 -38.64
C SER A 9 30.76 -0.54 -37.72
N LEU A 10 29.80 0.21 -38.28
CA LEU A 10 28.82 0.97 -37.47
C LEU A 10 27.91 0.05 -36.66
N TYR A 11 27.34 -0.99 -37.29
CA TYR A 11 26.51 -1.96 -36.57
C TYR A 11 27.25 -2.65 -35.42
N VAL A 12 28.50 -3.08 -35.66
CA VAL A 12 29.33 -3.67 -34.60
C VAL A 12 29.54 -2.71 -33.43
N LYS A 13 29.83 -1.44 -33.71
CA LYS A 13 30.00 -0.43 -32.65
C LYS A 13 28.70 -0.19 -31.87
N VAL A 14 27.56 -0.11 -32.56
CA VAL A 14 26.26 0.04 -31.94
C VAL A 14 25.94 -1.17 -31.06
N LEU A 15 26.18 -2.38 -31.55
CA LEU A 15 26.00 -3.62 -30.79
C LEU A 15 26.89 -3.68 -29.55
N LEU A 16 28.17 -3.30 -29.68
CA LEU A 16 29.07 -3.25 -28.51
C LEU A 16 28.66 -2.24 -27.48
N LEU A 17 28.13 -1.08 -27.90
CA LEU A 17 27.59 -0.06 -27.00
C LEU A 17 26.28 -0.51 -26.36
N ALA A 18 25.42 -1.22 -27.09
CA ALA A 18 24.14 -1.73 -26.58
C ALA A 18 24.31 -3.00 -25.72
N PHE A 19 25.42 -3.72 -25.86
CA PHE A 19 25.63 -5.02 -25.21
C PHE A 19 25.45 -4.97 -23.69
N PRO A 20 26.02 -4.03 -22.91
CA PRO A 20 25.77 -3.94 -21.46
C PRO A 20 24.28 -3.77 -21.14
N PHE A 21 23.59 -2.97 -21.95
CA PHE A 21 22.15 -2.75 -21.79
C PHE A 21 21.32 -4.02 -22.05
N ILE A 22 21.69 -4.76 -23.08
CA ILE A 22 21.07 -6.06 -23.45
C ILE A 22 21.29 -7.07 -22.32
N VAL A 23 22.47 -7.11 -21.73
CA VAL A 23 22.80 -7.98 -20.60
C VAL A 23 21.95 -7.59 -19.38
N CYS A 24 21.89 -6.29 -19.03
CA CYS A 24 21.06 -5.82 -17.91
C CYS A 24 19.56 -6.10 -18.13
N LEU A 25 19.06 -5.94 -19.36
CA LEU A 25 17.69 -6.29 -19.72
C LEU A 25 17.46 -7.80 -19.58
N GLY A 26 18.41 -8.63 -19.98
CA GLY A 26 18.38 -10.07 -19.76
C GLY A 26 18.31 -10.45 -18.28
N VAL A 27 19.11 -9.79 -17.45
CA VAL A 27 19.08 -9.94 -15.98
C VAL A 27 17.72 -9.54 -15.43
N TYR A 28 17.16 -8.42 -15.86
CA TYR A 28 15.83 -7.94 -15.45
C TYR A 28 14.73 -8.96 -15.79
N ILE A 29 14.68 -9.42 -17.06
CA ILE A 29 13.65 -10.36 -17.51
C ILE A 29 13.81 -11.73 -16.85
N TYR A 30 15.04 -12.21 -16.68
CA TYR A 30 15.30 -13.53 -16.08
C TYR A 30 14.94 -13.57 -14.61
N ASN A 31 15.33 -12.55 -13.84
CA ASN A 31 15.10 -12.52 -12.38
C ASN A 31 13.73 -11.97 -12.00
N ASP A 32 13.10 -11.15 -12.84
CA ASP A 32 11.82 -10.47 -12.55
C ASP A 32 11.75 -9.91 -11.12
N PRO A 33 12.63 -8.96 -10.76
CA PRO A 33 12.80 -8.52 -9.38
C PRO A 33 11.52 -7.91 -8.74
N PHE A 34 10.59 -7.47 -9.57
CA PHE A 34 9.31 -6.91 -9.11
C PHE A 34 8.16 -7.91 -9.19
N MET A 35 8.38 -9.13 -9.67
CA MET A 35 7.35 -10.18 -9.85
C MET A 35 6.17 -9.71 -10.70
N VAL A 36 6.45 -9.05 -11.83
CA VAL A 36 5.43 -8.44 -12.70
C VAL A 36 5.52 -8.89 -14.16
N ILE A 37 6.56 -9.64 -14.54
CA ILE A 37 6.75 -10.16 -15.89
C ILE A 37 6.15 -11.56 -16.00
N LYS A 38 6.37 -12.39 -14.99
CA LYS A 38 5.94 -13.78 -14.92
C LYS A 38 4.75 -13.93 -13.97
N HIS A 39 4.00 -15.00 -14.18
CA HIS A 39 3.03 -15.45 -13.18
C HIS A 39 3.72 -16.32 -12.13
N TYR A 40 3.34 -16.14 -10.86
CA TYR A 40 3.85 -16.88 -9.72
C TYR A 40 2.71 -17.49 -8.93
N ASP A 41 2.90 -18.73 -8.47
CA ASP A 41 1.96 -19.38 -7.56
C ASP A 41 2.08 -18.83 -6.13
N ASP A 42 3.25 -18.25 -5.81
CA ASP A 42 3.55 -17.66 -4.52
C ASP A 42 4.16 -16.25 -4.69
N TYR A 43 3.49 -15.26 -4.13
CA TYR A 43 3.94 -13.85 -4.07
C TYR A 43 4.34 -13.44 -2.64
N ASP A 44 4.48 -14.40 -1.70
CA ASP A 44 4.63 -14.12 -0.27
C ASP A 44 6.06 -13.79 0.16
N HIS A 45 7.05 -14.09 -0.67
CA HIS A 45 8.47 -13.98 -0.34
C HIS A 45 9.25 -13.07 -1.32
N PRO A 46 8.82 -11.81 -1.51
CA PRO A 46 9.57 -10.90 -2.36
C PRO A 46 10.93 -10.57 -1.75
N VAL A 47 11.97 -10.63 -2.57
CA VAL A 47 13.32 -10.18 -2.17
C VAL A 47 13.39 -8.66 -2.14
N VAL A 48 12.72 -8.00 -3.07
CA VAL A 48 12.74 -6.55 -3.24
C VAL A 48 11.70 -5.88 -2.36
N MET A 49 12.13 -4.97 -1.47
CA MET A 49 11.25 -4.26 -0.53
C MET A 49 10.42 -3.16 -1.16
N ILE A 50 10.97 -2.49 -2.19
CA ILE A 50 10.27 -1.39 -2.88
C ILE A 50 9.33 -1.88 -3.98
N GLN A 51 8.89 -3.11 -3.91
CA GLN A 51 7.86 -3.62 -4.81
C GLN A 51 6.60 -2.80 -4.72
N SER A 52 5.88 -2.73 -5.83
CA SER A 52 4.51 -2.27 -5.79
C SER A 52 3.64 -3.24 -5.01
N GLU A 53 3.11 -2.78 -3.90
CA GLU A 53 2.18 -3.56 -3.08
C GLU A 53 0.85 -3.78 -3.81
N GLY A 54 0.46 -2.84 -4.66
CA GLY A 54 -0.77 -2.92 -5.43
C GLY A 54 -0.82 -4.11 -6.39
N PRO A 55 0.11 -4.25 -7.36
CA PRO A 55 0.17 -5.41 -8.25
C PRO A 55 0.27 -6.74 -7.49
N ILE A 56 1.16 -6.82 -6.51
CA ILE A 56 1.35 -8.05 -5.72
C ILE A 56 0.06 -8.43 -4.99
N GLY A 57 -0.58 -7.48 -4.32
CA GLY A 57 -1.87 -7.71 -3.66
C GLY A 57 -2.95 -8.15 -4.64
N TRP A 58 -3.00 -7.54 -5.83
CA TRP A 58 -3.96 -7.94 -6.88
C TRP A 58 -3.71 -9.34 -7.40
N TYR A 59 -2.44 -9.72 -7.69
CA TYR A 59 -2.11 -11.04 -8.18
C TYR A 59 -2.39 -12.12 -7.12
N LYS A 60 -2.09 -11.88 -5.85
CA LYS A 60 -2.49 -12.76 -4.74
C LYS A 60 -4.01 -12.92 -4.66
N TYR A 61 -4.75 -11.81 -4.73
CA TYR A 61 -6.20 -11.86 -4.78
C TYR A 61 -6.70 -12.75 -5.95
N LYS A 62 -6.16 -12.58 -7.15
CA LYS A 62 -6.51 -13.38 -8.33
C LYS A 62 -6.19 -14.86 -8.15
N ASN A 63 -5.03 -15.19 -7.58
CA ASN A 63 -4.61 -16.57 -7.36
C ASN A 63 -5.55 -17.33 -6.41
N TYR A 64 -6.06 -16.66 -5.39
CA TYR A 64 -6.76 -17.32 -4.31
C TYR A 64 -8.26 -17.02 -4.23
N ARG A 65 -8.80 -16.09 -5.04
CA ARG A 65 -10.21 -15.67 -4.94
C ARG A 65 -11.21 -16.81 -5.08
N ASP A 66 -10.94 -17.75 -5.97
CA ASP A 66 -11.86 -18.86 -6.26
C ASP A 66 -11.86 -19.92 -5.16
N THR A 67 -10.76 -20.04 -4.40
CA THR A 67 -10.65 -20.96 -3.26
C THR A 67 -11.09 -20.31 -1.95
N MET A 68 -10.70 -19.06 -1.73
CA MET A 68 -10.94 -18.34 -0.48
C MET A 68 -12.27 -17.59 -0.45
N HIS A 69 -12.89 -17.37 -1.62
CA HIS A 69 -14.19 -16.69 -1.76
C HIS A 69 -14.21 -15.32 -1.06
N TYR A 70 -13.18 -14.49 -1.30
CA TYR A 70 -13.10 -13.18 -0.68
C TYR A 70 -14.33 -12.33 -0.98
N ASP A 71 -14.90 -11.73 0.06
CA ASP A 71 -16.06 -10.86 0.00
C ASP A 71 -15.93 -9.61 0.90
N SER A 72 -14.80 -9.48 1.57
CA SER A 72 -14.53 -8.44 2.55
C SER A 72 -13.13 -7.88 2.32
N PHE A 73 -13.01 -6.55 2.15
CA PHE A 73 -11.76 -5.93 1.72
C PHE A 73 -11.32 -4.84 2.68
N ILE A 74 -10.03 -4.87 3.09
CA ILE A 74 -9.36 -3.76 3.76
C ILE A 74 -8.58 -3.00 2.68
N MET A 75 -8.91 -1.72 2.47
CA MET A 75 -8.27 -0.85 1.48
C MET A 75 -7.70 0.40 2.14
N GLY A 76 -6.65 0.95 1.55
CA GLY A 76 -6.00 2.17 2.03
C GLY A 76 -4.49 2.08 1.95
N SER A 77 -3.82 3.00 2.61
CA SER A 77 -2.37 3.12 2.62
C SER A 77 -1.67 1.99 3.42
N SER A 78 -0.37 2.12 3.59
CA SER A 78 0.42 1.24 4.46
C SER A 78 -0.09 1.20 5.91
N CYS A 79 -0.82 2.22 6.39
CA CYS A 79 -1.46 2.19 7.72
C CYS A 79 -2.48 1.07 7.90
N THR A 80 -2.95 0.44 6.81
CA THR A 80 -3.75 -0.79 6.87
C THR A 80 -3.04 -1.95 7.56
N MET A 81 -1.71 -1.91 7.72
CA MET A 81 -0.95 -2.95 8.43
C MET A 81 -1.37 -3.10 9.90
N ALA A 82 -1.92 -2.05 10.51
CA ALA A 82 -2.44 -2.10 11.87
C ALA A 82 -3.77 -2.88 12.00
N PHE A 83 -4.38 -3.30 10.88
CA PHE A 83 -5.68 -3.95 10.83
C PHE A 83 -5.54 -5.38 10.33
N GLN A 84 -5.44 -6.31 11.27
CA GLN A 84 -5.31 -7.73 10.94
C GLN A 84 -6.67 -8.34 10.58
N SER A 85 -6.72 -9.13 9.51
CA SER A 85 -7.95 -9.82 9.05
C SER A 85 -8.57 -10.69 10.13
N SER A 86 -7.75 -11.34 10.96
CA SER A 86 -8.21 -12.16 12.09
C SER A 86 -8.92 -11.33 13.16
N GLU A 87 -8.44 -10.11 13.43
CA GLU A 87 -9.08 -9.18 14.36
C GLU A 87 -10.40 -8.67 13.78
N TRP A 88 -10.39 -8.25 12.50
CA TRP A 88 -11.59 -7.75 11.84
C TRP A 88 -12.70 -8.81 11.73
N LYS A 89 -12.36 -10.09 11.54
CA LYS A 89 -13.34 -11.21 11.54
C LYS A 89 -14.16 -11.35 12.82
N LYS A 90 -13.74 -10.76 13.93
CA LYS A 90 -14.56 -10.72 15.15
C LYS A 90 -15.81 -9.86 15.01
N TYR A 91 -15.84 -8.95 14.04
CA TYR A 91 -16.88 -7.95 13.83
C TYR A 91 -17.71 -8.20 12.56
N ILE A 92 -17.22 -9.01 11.63
CA ILE A 92 -17.89 -9.26 10.35
C ILE A 92 -18.06 -10.75 10.07
N LYS A 93 -19.09 -11.06 9.28
CA LYS A 93 -19.24 -12.37 8.65
C LYS A 93 -18.73 -12.28 7.21
N GLY A 94 -17.56 -12.85 6.93
CA GLY A 94 -16.98 -12.79 5.59
C GLY A 94 -15.58 -13.36 5.51
N SER A 95 -15.03 -13.37 4.30
CA SER A 95 -13.67 -13.80 3.99
C SER A 95 -12.83 -12.55 3.65
N PRO A 96 -12.02 -12.04 4.59
CA PRO A 96 -11.29 -10.79 4.41
C PRO A 96 -10.02 -10.97 3.58
N PHE A 97 -9.70 -9.92 2.82
CA PHE A 97 -8.45 -9.74 2.11
C PHE A 97 -7.99 -8.28 2.22
N ARG A 98 -6.72 -8.07 2.56
CA ARG A 98 -6.11 -6.73 2.60
C ARG A 98 -5.60 -6.36 1.21
N LEU A 99 -6.33 -5.51 0.50
CA LEU A 99 -6.03 -5.01 -0.85
C LEU A 99 -5.57 -3.56 -0.77
N PHE A 100 -4.36 -3.33 -0.29
CA PHE A 100 -3.78 -2.01 -0.06
C PHE A 100 -2.72 -1.65 -1.11
N SER A 101 -2.27 -0.40 -1.07
CA SER A 101 -1.04 0.05 -1.72
C SER A 101 -0.31 1.06 -0.82
N ASN A 102 1.00 1.22 -1.02
CA ASN A 102 1.75 2.25 -0.30
C ASN A 102 1.23 3.65 -0.66
N SER A 103 1.02 4.51 0.36
CA SER A 103 0.51 5.87 0.20
C SER A 103 -0.75 5.97 -0.65
N GLU A 104 -1.64 5.03 -0.54
CA GLU A 104 -2.86 4.90 -1.36
C GLU A 104 -3.82 6.06 -1.15
N GLY A 105 -4.14 6.77 -2.23
CA GLY A 105 -5.12 7.84 -2.27
C GLY A 105 -6.52 7.39 -2.68
N LEU A 106 -7.47 8.33 -2.69
CA LEU A 106 -8.86 8.07 -3.12
C LEU A 106 -8.93 7.54 -4.56
N GLY A 107 -8.09 8.08 -5.47
CA GLY A 107 -8.05 7.65 -6.86
C GLY A 107 -7.58 6.20 -7.01
N ASP A 108 -6.54 5.82 -6.27
CA ASP A 108 -6.01 4.45 -6.29
C ASP A 108 -7.03 3.45 -5.69
N MET A 109 -7.69 3.82 -4.58
CA MET A 109 -8.76 3.01 -4.00
C MET A 109 -9.93 2.82 -4.96
N LEU A 110 -10.35 3.88 -5.63
CA LEU A 110 -11.47 3.84 -6.57
C LEU A 110 -11.22 2.87 -7.73
N ILE A 111 -10.05 2.96 -8.41
CA ILE A 111 -9.75 2.07 -9.54
C ILE A 111 -9.69 0.59 -9.11
N LYS A 112 -9.19 0.29 -7.91
CA LYS A 112 -9.20 -1.07 -7.36
C LYS A 112 -10.60 -1.55 -7.04
N LEU A 113 -11.43 -0.69 -6.45
CA LEU A 113 -12.81 -1.02 -6.15
C LEU A 113 -13.64 -1.25 -7.42
N GLU A 114 -13.43 -0.42 -8.45
CA GLU A 114 -14.01 -0.64 -9.77
C GLU A 114 -13.52 -1.93 -10.43
N ALA A 115 -12.24 -2.27 -10.25
CA ALA A 115 -11.71 -3.54 -10.75
C ALA A 115 -12.33 -4.74 -10.06
N LEU A 116 -12.57 -4.68 -8.74
CA LEU A 116 -13.33 -5.70 -8.02
C LEU A 116 -14.78 -5.79 -8.53
N ASP A 117 -15.45 -4.65 -8.74
CA ASP A 117 -16.82 -4.58 -9.25
C ASP A 117 -16.97 -5.19 -10.64
N ARG A 118 -15.92 -5.14 -11.48
CA ARG A 118 -15.88 -5.75 -12.81
C ARG A 118 -15.57 -7.27 -12.77
N GLN A 119 -15.07 -7.83 -11.65
CA GLN A 119 -14.81 -9.28 -11.60
C GLN A 119 -16.11 -10.07 -11.58
N PRO A 120 -16.22 -11.14 -12.39
CA PRO A 120 -17.40 -11.98 -12.39
C PRO A 120 -17.59 -12.64 -11.00
N ASN A 121 -18.84 -12.66 -10.53
CA ASN A 121 -19.24 -13.29 -9.27
C ASN A 121 -18.44 -12.81 -8.02
N GLN A 122 -17.99 -11.54 -8.03
CA GLN A 122 -17.27 -10.97 -6.91
C GLN A 122 -18.20 -10.15 -6.01
N PRO A 123 -18.62 -10.67 -4.86
CA PRO A 123 -19.34 -9.88 -3.87
C PRO A 123 -18.37 -8.94 -3.12
N ILE A 124 -18.88 -7.77 -2.73
CA ILE A 124 -18.17 -6.84 -1.86
C ILE A 124 -19.09 -6.62 -0.65
N LYS A 125 -19.12 -7.58 0.29
CA LYS A 125 -20.02 -7.54 1.44
C LYS A 125 -19.58 -6.53 2.50
N ASN A 126 -18.26 -6.49 2.76
CA ASN A 126 -17.68 -5.57 3.73
C ASN A 126 -16.51 -4.81 3.09
N LEU A 127 -16.43 -3.52 3.36
CA LEU A 127 -15.31 -2.68 2.94
C LEU A 127 -14.85 -1.84 4.12
N LEU A 128 -13.60 -2.01 4.53
CA LEU A 128 -12.94 -1.21 5.54
C LEU A 128 -11.91 -0.30 4.86
N ILE A 129 -12.16 0.99 4.85
CA ILE A 129 -11.25 2.01 4.30
C ILE A 129 -10.45 2.62 5.44
N ILE A 130 -9.12 2.49 5.36
CA ILE A 130 -8.18 3.11 6.29
C ILE A 130 -7.45 4.23 5.54
N THR A 131 -7.53 5.43 6.07
CA THR A 131 -6.98 6.61 5.40
C THR A 131 -6.41 7.62 6.39
N GLU A 132 -5.61 8.52 5.88
CA GLU A 132 -5.04 9.68 6.57
C GLU A 132 -5.39 10.96 5.80
N PRO A 133 -5.32 12.16 6.42
CA PRO A 133 -5.67 13.40 5.76
C PRO A 133 -4.96 13.63 4.41
N VAL A 134 -3.67 13.28 4.33
CA VAL A 134 -2.90 13.45 3.08
C VAL A 134 -3.44 12.56 1.97
N MET A 135 -3.82 11.32 2.28
CA MET A 135 -4.31 10.34 1.31
C MET A 135 -5.70 10.72 0.78
N LEU A 136 -6.55 11.30 1.62
CA LEU A 136 -7.86 11.83 1.20
C LEU A 136 -7.76 12.93 0.14
N ASN A 137 -6.62 13.60 0.01
CA ASN A 137 -6.44 14.65 -1.00
C ASN A 137 -6.10 14.10 -2.40
N LEU A 138 -5.65 12.86 -2.53
CA LEU A 138 -5.15 12.27 -3.78
C LEU A 138 -6.30 11.61 -4.55
N THR A 139 -6.73 12.22 -5.66
CA THR A 139 -7.89 11.77 -6.46
C THR A 139 -7.51 11.09 -7.77
N VAL A 140 -6.24 11.04 -8.09
CA VAL A 140 -5.72 10.39 -9.31
C VAL A 140 -4.79 9.26 -8.95
N GLU A 141 -4.72 8.25 -9.82
CA GLU A 141 -3.77 7.16 -9.71
C GLU A 141 -2.34 7.70 -9.61
N GLN A 142 -1.62 7.28 -8.59
CA GLN A 142 -0.23 7.64 -8.41
C GLN A 142 0.68 6.88 -9.38
N ARG A 143 1.85 7.44 -9.67
CA ARG A 143 2.80 6.89 -10.65
C ARG A 143 3.97 6.20 -9.96
N GLY A 144 4.68 5.38 -10.74
CA GLY A 144 5.90 4.69 -10.30
C GLY A 144 5.66 3.29 -9.78
N VAL A 145 6.74 2.56 -9.57
CA VAL A 145 6.73 1.12 -9.23
C VAL A 145 5.98 0.78 -7.94
N MET A 146 5.89 1.72 -7.00
CA MET A 146 5.21 1.49 -5.72
C MET A 146 3.68 1.64 -5.81
N HIS A 147 3.15 2.21 -6.90
CA HIS A 147 1.73 2.60 -6.97
C HIS A 147 1.00 2.01 -8.17
N ILE A 148 1.73 1.81 -9.29
CA ILE A 148 1.10 1.39 -10.55
C ILE A 148 0.37 0.05 -10.38
N MET A 149 -0.89 0.02 -10.83
CA MET A 149 -1.72 -1.18 -10.84
C MET A 149 -1.59 -1.94 -12.17
N PRO A 150 -1.84 -3.26 -12.18
CA PRO A 150 -1.86 -4.04 -13.42
C PRO A 150 -2.83 -3.45 -14.46
N PRO A 151 -2.58 -3.67 -15.77
CA PRO A 151 -3.42 -3.14 -16.85
C PRO A 151 -4.90 -3.45 -16.70
N GLU A 152 -5.26 -4.62 -16.21
CA GLU A 152 -6.66 -5.03 -15.98
C GLU A 152 -7.35 -4.25 -14.85
N VAL A 153 -6.58 -3.62 -13.96
CA VAL A 153 -7.08 -2.76 -12.88
C VAL A 153 -7.09 -1.30 -13.33
N SER A 154 -5.92 -0.81 -13.76
CA SER A 154 -5.72 0.61 -14.10
C SER A 154 -6.27 1.02 -15.46
N GLY A 155 -6.54 0.06 -16.36
CA GLY A 155 -6.91 0.34 -17.76
C GLY A 155 -5.74 0.86 -18.63
N ARG A 156 -4.53 0.95 -18.10
CA ARG A 156 -3.34 1.39 -18.83
C ARG A 156 -2.78 0.28 -19.73
N SER A 157 -1.97 0.65 -20.73
CA SER A 157 -1.39 -0.33 -21.63
C SER A 157 -0.35 -1.21 -20.91
N VAL A 158 -0.20 -2.46 -21.37
CA VAL A 158 0.86 -3.37 -20.91
C VAL A 158 2.24 -2.74 -21.11
N ALA A 159 2.45 -2.03 -22.23
CA ALA A 159 3.73 -1.35 -22.48
C ALA A 159 4.03 -0.29 -21.40
N TYR A 160 3.05 0.53 -21.03
CA TYR A 160 3.22 1.52 -19.95
C TYR A 160 3.55 0.85 -18.61
N TYR A 161 2.84 -0.22 -18.28
CA TYR A 161 3.05 -0.99 -17.07
C TYR A 161 4.48 -1.56 -17.00
N GLN A 162 4.88 -2.30 -18.03
CA GLN A 162 6.21 -2.93 -18.07
C GLN A 162 7.37 -1.91 -18.15
N THR A 163 7.20 -0.80 -18.90
CA THR A 163 8.23 0.25 -18.95
C THR A 163 8.39 0.97 -17.61
N THR A 164 7.34 1.11 -16.82
CA THR A 164 7.44 1.69 -15.47
C THR A 164 8.35 0.84 -14.57
N PHE A 165 8.19 -0.49 -14.60
CA PHE A 165 9.06 -1.38 -13.81
C PHE A 165 10.49 -1.46 -14.36
N LEU A 166 10.64 -1.45 -15.68
CA LEU A 166 11.96 -1.39 -16.30
C LEU A 166 12.72 -0.10 -15.93
N GLN A 167 12.03 1.05 -15.91
CA GLN A 167 12.59 2.31 -15.42
C GLN A 167 12.95 2.22 -13.93
N GLY A 168 12.09 1.58 -13.14
CA GLY A 168 12.35 1.32 -11.72
C GLY A 168 13.60 0.47 -11.50
N PHE A 169 13.83 -0.53 -12.34
CA PHE A 169 15.02 -1.37 -12.29
C PHE A 169 16.32 -0.58 -12.52
N PHE A 170 16.31 0.39 -13.42
CA PHE A 170 17.47 1.23 -13.74
C PHE A 170 17.63 2.46 -12.84
N ARG A 171 16.81 2.62 -11.81
CA ARG A 171 17.03 3.67 -10.81
C ARG A 171 18.36 3.44 -10.09
N GLU A 172 19.10 4.52 -9.86
CA GLU A 172 20.43 4.47 -9.25
C GLU A 172 20.44 3.74 -7.91
N ASP A 173 19.47 4.07 -7.04
CA ASP A 173 19.33 3.46 -5.71
C ASP A 173 18.98 1.96 -5.79
N PHE A 174 18.18 1.55 -6.78
CA PHE A 174 17.76 0.17 -6.95
C PHE A 174 18.82 -0.69 -7.64
N PHE A 175 19.30 -0.25 -8.81
CA PHE A 175 20.17 -1.06 -9.67
C PHE A 175 21.46 -1.50 -8.97
N GLY A 176 22.15 -0.56 -8.32
CA GLY A 176 23.40 -0.86 -7.61
C GLY A 176 23.20 -1.86 -6.46
N ALA A 177 22.16 -1.65 -5.65
CA ALA A 177 21.83 -2.54 -4.54
C ALA A 177 21.46 -3.95 -5.03
N TYR A 178 20.60 -4.03 -6.05
CA TYR A 178 20.13 -5.30 -6.60
C TYR A 178 21.24 -6.10 -7.29
N MET A 179 22.06 -5.46 -8.11
CA MET A 179 23.21 -6.12 -8.74
C MET A 179 24.20 -6.61 -7.70
N THR A 180 24.47 -5.83 -6.66
CA THR A 180 25.33 -6.25 -5.55
C THR A 180 24.76 -7.48 -4.84
N TYR A 181 23.44 -7.51 -4.60
CA TYR A 181 22.74 -8.66 -4.02
C TYR A 181 22.91 -9.92 -4.91
N LEU A 182 22.70 -9.81 -6.21
CA LEU A 182 22.87 -10.93 -7.15
C LEU A 182 24.30 -11.49 -7.16
N PHE A 183 25.31 -10.61 -7.10
CA PHE A 183 26.72 -11.05 -7.08
C PHE A 183 27.13 -11.67 -5.75
N LYS A 184 26.69 -11.08 -4.62
CA LYS A 184 27.07 -11.55 -3.28
C LYS A 184 26.17 -12.68 -2.77
N ASN A 185 24.97 -12.82 -3.33
CA ASN A 185 23.88 -13.67 -2.84
C ASN A 185 23.65 -13.52 -1.31
N LYS A 186 23.82 -12.31 -0.83
CA LYS A 186 23.75 -11.98 0.59
C LYS A 186 23.31 -10.53 0.79
N TYR A 187 22.49 -10.32 1.81
CA TYR A 187 22.12 -8.99 2.26
C TYR A 187 23.32 -8.23 2.82
N ASP A 188 23.36 -6.95 2.53
CA ASP A 188 24.33 -5.97 3.03
C ASP A 188 23.58 -4.72 3.49
N SER A 189 24.06 -4.04 4.53
CA SER A 189 23.38 -2.86 5.08
C SER A 189 23.20 -1.71 4.09
N SER A 190 24.04 -1.62 3.06
CA SER A 190 23.89 -0.65 1.97
C SER A 190 22.64 -0.90 1.11
N MET A 191 22.04 -2.08 1.21
CA MET A 191 20.81 -2.46 0.51
C MET A 191 19.54 -2.15 1.29
N ASN A 192 19.65 -1.48 2.45
CA ASN A 192 18.51 -1.10 3.28
C ASN A 192 17.45 -0.37 2.45
N HIS A 193 16.19 -0.72 2.70
CA HIS A 193 15.01 -0.22 1.98
C HIS A 193 14.88 -0.69 0.52
N ILE A 194 15.82 -1.47 -0.01
CA ILE A 194 15.78 -2.04 -1.36
C ILE A 194 15.57 -3.55 -1.31
N ILE A 195 16.36 -4.25 -0.51
CA ILE A 195 16.32 -5.72 -0.39
C ILE A 195 15.70 -6.12 0.95
N ASN A 196 14.78 -7.07 0.91
CA ASN A 196 14.17 -7.67 2.09
C ASN A 196 15.15 -8.68 2.73
N ASN A 197 15.47 -8.49 4.01
CA ASN A 197 16.33 -9.38 4.78
C ASN A 197 15.60 -10.12 5.91
N VAL A 198 14.30 -9.94 6.03
CA VAL A 198 13.48 -10.54 7.11
C VAL A 198 12.61 -11.71 6.67
N GLY A 199 12.67 -12.08 5.39
CA GLY A 199 11.88 -13.17 4.83
C GLY A 199 10.44 -12.76 4.53
N GLN A 200 9.48 -13.62 4.86
CA GLN A 200 8.07 -13.38 4.58
C GLN A 200 7.56 -12.15 5.33
N SER A 201 7.01 -11.21 4.60
CA SER A 201 6.47 -9.96 5.14
C SER A 201 4.93 -9.94 5.23
N ARG A 202 4.26 -10.84 4.50
CA ARG A 202 2.79 -10.90 4.44
C ARG A 202 2.26 -12.32 4.51
N THR A 203 1.05 -12.47 5.02
CA THR A 203 0.34 -13.75 5.04
C THR A 203 -0.13 -14.13 3.64
N ARG A 204 -0.11 -15.43 3.34
CA ARG A 204 -0.44 -15.95 2.01
C ARG A 204 -1.87 -15.61 1.56
N TYR A 205 -2.86 -15.91 2.39
CA TYR A 205 -4.26 -15.88 1.99
C TYR A 205 -4.98 -14.58 2.31
N THR A 206 -4.56 -13.85 3.32
CA THR A 206 -5.23 -12.59 3.71
C THR A 206 -4.45 -11.34 3.34
N ASN A 207 -3.19 -11.51 2.94
CA ASN A 207 -2.26 -10.43 2.62
C ASN A 207 -2.04 -9.46 3.79
N ASP A 208 -2.25 -9.92 5.02
CA ASP A 208 -1.94 -9.16 6.22
C ASP A 208 -0.43 -8.99 6.39
N GLU A 209 -0.01 -7.88 6.94
CA GLU A 209 1.40 -7.65 7.28
C GLU A 209 1.82 -8.55 8.43
N ILE A 210 3.00 -9.18 8.32
CA ILE A 210 3.66 -9.89 9.42
C ILE A 210 4.53 -8.87 10.14
N LEU A 211 4.05 -8.38 11.28
CA LEU A 211 4.63 -7.24 11.98
C LEU A 211 5.84 -7.64 12.84
N HIS A 212 6.94 -8.00 12.21
CA HIS A 212 8.21 -8.29 12.90
C HIS A 212 8.66 -7.14 13.82
N VAL A 213 8.29 -5.90 13.47
CA VAL A 213 8.58 -4.71 14.26
C VAL A 213 7.82 -4.68 15.58
N GLU A 214 6.60 -5.22 15.67
CA GLU A 214 5.86 -5.31 16.94
C GLU A 214 6.54 -6.27 17.92
N ASN A 215 7.03 -7.40 17.44
CA ASN A 215 7.81 -8.33 18.27
C ASN A 215 9.05 -7.63 18.86
N LYS A 216 9.71 -6.79 18.06
CA LYS A 216 10.84 -5.97 18.52
C LYS A 216 10.40 -4.91 19.54
N LEU A 217 9.27 -4.24 19.29
CA LEU A 217 8.70 -3.25 20.20
C LEU A 217 8.32 -3.89 21.54
N ASP A 218 7.66 -5.04 21.51
CA ASP A 218 7.27 -5.76 22.73
C ASP A 218 8.50 -6.23 23.53
N SER A 219 9.56 -6.69 22.87
CA SER A 219 10.79 -7.15 23.53
C SER A 219 11.61 -6.01 24.15
N LEU A 220 11.68 -4.85 23.48
CA LEU A 220 12.48 -3.71 23.92
C LEU A 220 11.68 -2.74 24.83
N GLY A 221 10.36 -2.73 24.74
CA GLY A 221 9.50 -1.80 25.45
C GLY A 221 9.92 -0.35 25.22
N LYS A 222 10.10 0.42 26.31
CA LYS A 222 10.50 1.84 26.21
C LYS A 222 11.85 2.05 25.51
N LYS A 223 12.77 1.07 25.58
CA LYS A 223 14.08 1.17 24.91
C LYS A 223 13.98 1.25 23.38
N PHE A 224 12.88 0.78 22.79
CA PHE A 224 12.61 0.92 21.37
C PHE A 224 12.67 2.39 20.91
N TYR A 225 12.23 3.30 21.76
CA TYR A 225 12.12 4.74 21.48
C TYR A 225 13.34 5.56 21.94
N GLU A 226 14.39 4.92 22.45
CA GLU A 226 15.61 5.58 22.96
C GLU A 226 16.72 5.67 21.90
N THR A 227 16.37 5.58 20.62
CA THR A 227 17.32 5.77 19.52
C THR A 227 17.48 7.27 19.18
N PRO A 228 18.63 7.66 18.58
CA PRO A 228 18.86 9.05 18.16
C PRO A 228 17.73 9.58 17.24
N ASP A 229 17.22 8.75 16.35
CA ASP A 229 16.14 9.14 15.43
C ASP A 229 14.85 9.46 16.17
N TRP A 230 14.47 8.63 17.16
CA TRP A 230 13.29 8.90 17.98
C TRP A 230 13.46 10.14 18.87
N HIS A 231 14.65 10.37 19.41
CA HIS A 231 14.94 11.59 20.18
C HIS A 231 14.81 12.83 19.27
N LYS A 232 15.42 12.80 18.07
CA LYS A 232 15.32 13.88 17.09
C LYS A 232 13.88 14.12 16.66
N LEU A 233 13.11 13.06 16.41
CA LEU A 233 11.70 13.16 16.02
C LEU A 233 10.88 13.85 17.13
N ARG A 234 10.99 13.38 18.39
CA ARG A 234 10.26 13.96 19.53
C ARG A 234 10.59 15.44 19.74
N ALA A 235 11.87 15.80 19.63
CA ALA A 235 12.31 17.20 19.77
C ALA A 235 11.76 18.14 18.68
N ASN A 236 11.38 17.59 17.50
CA ASN A 236 10.89 18.36 16.36
C ASN A 236 9.36 18.26 16.16
N LEU A 237 8.64 17.62 17.09
CA LEU A 237 7.18 17.61 17.01
C LEU A 237 6.61 19.00 17.20
N LYS A 238 5.83 19.44 16.21
CA LYS A 238 5.14 20.74 16.25
C LYS A 238 3.86 20.67 17.10
N PRO A 239 3.37 21.81 17.62
CA PRO A 239 2.04 21.87 18.22
C PRO A 239 0.96 21.37 17.27
N ALA A 240 -0.10 20.80 17.83
CA ALA A 240 -1.24 20.35 17.04
C ALA A 240 -1.95 21.55 16.38
N TYR A 241 -2.45 21.31 15.17
CA TYR A 241 -3.22 22.30 14.39
C TYR A 241 -4.33 21.59 13.61
N VAL A 242 -5.37 22.32 13.25
CA VAL A 242 -6.41 21.83 12.34
C VAL A 242 -6.05 22.23 10.92
N ARG A 243 -6.09 21.27 10.01
CA ARG A 243 -5.85 21.51 8.57
C ARG A 243 -6.99 22.33 7.96
N GLU A 244 -6.70 23.03 6.89
CA GLU A 244 -7.76 23.57 6.02
C GLU A 244 -8.57 22.41 5.41
N PRO A 245 -9.87 22.64 5.07
CA PRO A 245 -10.70 21.62 4.44
C PRO A 245 -10.07 21.11 3.13
N ILE A 246 -9.90 19.80 3.01
CA ILE A 246 -9.24 19.15 1.86
C ILE A 246 -10.25 18.48 0.91
N LEU A 247 -11.44 18.12 1.39
CA LEU A 247 -12.45 17.45 0.57
C LEU A 247 -13.20 18.46 -0.31
N LYS A 248 -12.58 18.80 -1.44
CA LYS A 248 -13.14 19.67 -2.48
C LYS A 248 -13.99 18.85 -3.48
N ALA A 249 -14.42 19.46 -4.58
CA ALA A 249 -15.26 18.80 -5.57
C ALA A 249 -14.65 17.49 -6.15
N PRO A 250 -13.36 17.41 -6.52
CA PRO A 250 -12.79 16.17 -7.02
C PRO A 250 -12.80 15.05 -5.98
N GLN A 251 -12.45 15.33 -4.72
CA GLN A 251 -12.46 14.34 -3.64
C GLN A 251 -13.88 13.85 -3.36
N LYS A 252 -14.84 14.78 -3.31
CA LYS A 252 -16.25 14.45 -3.14
C LYS A 252 -16.76 13.54 -4.27
N GLU A 253 -16.37 13.79 -5.51
CA GLU A 253 -16.77 12.93 -6.64
C GLU A 253 -16.19 11.51 -6.49
N CYS A 254 -14.90 11.36 -6.16
CA CYS A 254 -14.32 10.03 -5.87
C CYS A 254 -15.08 9.29 -4.76
N LEU A 255 -15.37 9.98 -3.66
CA LEU A 255 -16.11 9.40 -2.53
C LEU A 255 -17.53 8.97 -2.92
N LEU A 256 -18.22 9.75 -3.75
CA LEU A 256 -19.54 9.40 -4.26
C LEU A 256 -19.48 8.21 -5.24
N GLN A 257 -18.42 8.06 -6.02
CA GLN A 257 -18.21 6.88 -6.86
C GLN A 257 -17.97 5.63 -6.03
N ILE A 258 -17.13 5.70 -5.01
CA ILE A 258 -16.94 4.61 -4.03
C ILE A 258 -18.29 4.24 -3.39
N GLN A 259 -19.07 5.24 -2.95
CA GLN A 259 -20.38 4.99 -2.34
C GLN A 259 -21.36 4.32 -3.33
N ARG A 260 -21.36 4.70 -4.62
CA ARG A 260 -22.21 4.07 -5.64
C ARG A 260 -21.92 2.58 -5.77
N ILE A 261 -20.64 2.20 -5.80
CA ILE A 261 -20.24 0.78 -5.85
C ILE A 261 -20.69 0.06 -4.58
N CYS A 262 -20.46 0.65 -3.43
CA CYS A 262 -20.90 0.09 -2.15
C CYS A 262 -22.42 -0.11 -2.10
N LYS A 263 -23.21 0.83 -2.60
CA LYS A 263 -24.67 0.70 -2.70
C LYS A 263 -25.10 -0.43 -3.64
N LYS A 264 -24.45 -0.56 -4.81
CA LYS A 264 -24.71 -1.63 -5.78
C LYS A 264 -24.54 -3.01 -5.14
N HIS A 265 -23.47 -3.21 -4.36
CA HIS A 265 -23.17 -4.47 -3.69
C HIS A 265 -23.85 -4.63 -2.32
N LYS A 266 -24.59 -3.63 -1.84
CA LYS A 266 -25.12 -3.57 -0.45
C LYS A 266 -24.03 -3.74 0.60
N THR A 267 -22.89 -3.13 0.34
CA THR A 267 -21.67 -3.25 1.15
C THR A 267 -21.84 -2.59 2.52
N ASN A 268 -21.49 -3.30 3.59
CA ASN A 268 -21.23 -2.68 4.89
C ASN A 268 -19.87 -1.97 4.82
N VAL A 269 -19.91 -0.65 4.53
CA VAL A 269 -18.71 0.18 4.40
C VAL A 269 -18.40 0.88 5.71
N LYS A 270 -17.15 0.80 6.14
CA LYS A 270 -16.62 1.51 7.31
C LYS A 270 -15.36 2.28 6.93
N ILE A 271 -15.22 3.49 7.46
CA ILE A 271 -14.10 4.39 7.17
C ILE A 271 -13.44 4.81 8.48
N ALA A 272 -12.14 4.62 8.57
CA ALA A 272 -11.32 5.09 9.66
C ALA A 272 -10.28 6.10 9.18
N ILE A 273 -10.26 7.27 9.81
CA ILE A 273 -9.17 8.22 9.69
C ILE A 273 -8.20 7.94 10.84
N GLY A 274 -7.00 7.46 10.52
CA GLY A 274 -5.98 7.10 11.49
C GLY A 274 -5.31 8.31 12.15
N PRO A 275 -4.71 8.15 13.35
CA PRO A 275 -3.96 9.20 14.00
C PRO A 275 -2.65 9.50 13.27
N GLU A 276 -2.19 10.72 13.31
CA GLU A 276 -0.86 11.14 12.83
C GLU A 276 0.03 11.60 13.99
N LEU A 277 1.26 11.12 14.03
CA LEU A 277 2.25 11.57 15.02
C LEU A 277 2.53 13.08 14.90
N LYS A 278 2.42 13.64 13.69
CA LYS A 278 2.63 15.07 13.41
C LYS A 278 1.48 15.98 13.84
N ARG A 279 0.38 15.42 14.33
CA ARG A 279 -0.78 16.15 14.89
C ARG A 279 -1.41 17.21 13.98
N GLY A 280 -1.41 16.98 12.68
CA GLY A 280 -2.20 17.77 11.74
C GLY A 280 -3.62 17.20 11.63
N TYR A 281 -4.54 17.74 12.40
CA TYR A 281 -5.91 17.20 12.51
C TYR A 281 -6.72 17.45 11.24
N LEU A 282 -7.52 16.45 10.85
CA LEU A 282 -8.49 16.59 9.77
C LEU A 282 -9.54 17.64 10.13
N ASN A 283 -9.91 18.47 9.15
CA ASN A 283 -10.90 19.51 9.36
C ASN A 283 -12.28 18.90 9.72
N PRO A 284 -12.97 19.41 10.74
CA PRO A 284 -14.31 18.92 11.09
C PRO A 284 -15.33 18.97 9.95
N ALA A 285 -15.18 19.91 8.99
CA ALA A 285 -16.04 19.97 7.82
C ALA A 285 -15.85 18.75 6.90
N ASP A 286 -14.61 18.23 6.76
CA ASP A 286 -14.31 17.03 6.00
C ASP A 286 -14.89 15.78 6.67
N VAL A 287 -14.76 15.68 7.99
CA VAL A 287 -15.38 14.59 8.77
C VAL A 287 -16.90 14.61 8.63
N LYS A 288 -17.52 15.80 8.68
CA LYS A 288 -18.96 15.97 8.47
C LYS A 288 -19.37 15.48 7.07
N LEU A 289 -18.61 15.85 6.03
CA LEU A 289 -18.88 15.41 4.67
C LEU A 289 -18.77 13.90 4.52
N LEU A 290 -17.73 13.26 5.07
CA LEU A 290 -17.61 11.80 5.08
C LEU A 290 -18.81 11.13 5.75
N LYS A 291 -19.23 11.63 6.92
CA LYS A 291 -20.41 11.14 7.64
C LYS A 291 -21.72 11.35 6.86
N GLN A 292 -21.83 12.43 6.11
CA GLN A 292 -22.99 12.67 5.23
C GLN A 292 -23.05 11.67 4.08
N ILE A 293 -21.89 11.32 3.47
CA ILE A 293 -21.82 10.40 2.33
C ILE A 293 -22.05 8.95 2.80
N PHE A 294 -21.36 8.51 3.84
CA PHE A 294 -21.30 7.09 4.21
C PHE A 294 -22.17 6.72 5.45
N GLY A 295 -22.71 7.72 6.14
CA GLY A 295 -23.47 7.53 7.38
C GLY A 295 -22.62 7.79 8.63
N ALA A 296 -23.24 8.41 9.64
CA ALA A 296 -22.53 8.86 10.85
C ALA A 296 -21.85 7.72 11.61
N ASN A 297 -22.51 6.54 11.69
CA ASN A 297 -22.00 5.36 12.39
C ASN A 297 -20.93 4.57 11.60
N ASN A 298 -20.67 4.96 10.37
CA ASN A 298 -19.73 4.28 9.48
C ASN A 298 -18.40 5.00 9.36
N VAL A 299 -18.22 6.14 10.05
CA VAL A 299 -17.00 6.95 9.97
C VAL A 299 -16.50 7.25 11.38
N VAL A 300 -15.28 6.83 11.69
CA VAL A 300 -14.58 7.24 12.90
C VAL A 300 -13.34 8.07 12.53
N ASN A 301 -13.07 9.08 13.33
CA ASN A 301 -11.91 9.94 13.15
C ASN A 301 -11.02 9.86 14.40
N TYR A 302 -9.81 9.34 14.23
CA TYR A 302 -8.77 9.31 15.26
C TYR A 302 -7.72 10.40 15.04
N ASN A 303 -7.94 11.25 14.01
CA ASN A 303 -7.08 12.38 13.68
C ASN A 303 -7.72 13.70 14.14
N ASP A 304 -7.99 13.80 15.46
CA ASP A 304 -8.56 14.99 16.10
C ASP A 304 -8.05 15.16 17.55
N ALA A 305 -8.48 16.24 18.19
CA ALA A 305 -8.07 16.56 19.56
C ALA A 305 -8.62 15.58 20.60
N ALA A 306 -9.81 14.99 20.35
CA ALA A 306 -10.44 14.05 21.28
C ALA A 306 -9.68 12.72 21.37
N HIS A 307 -8.92 12.37 20.32
CA HIS A 307 -8.11 11.16 20.22
C HIS A 307 -6.61 11.47 20.24
N SER A 308 -6.20 12.63 20.77
CA SER A 308 -4.80 13.09 20.78
C SER A 308 -3.84 12.15 21.52
N GLU A 309 -4.33 11.33 22.43
CA GLU A 309 -3.58 10.28 23.12
C GLU A 309 -2.98 9.26 22.14
N PHE A 310 -3.71 8.92 21.08
CA PHE A 310 -3.24 7.98 20.04
C PHE A 310 -2.21 8.60 19.09
N ALA A 311 -2.01 9.91 19.13
CA ALA A 311 -0.91 10.60 18.45
C ALA A 311 0.39 10.62 19.25
N HIS A 312 0.47 9.90 20.38
CA HIS A 312 1.69 9.77 21.15
C HIS A 312 2.63 8.73 20.50
N TYR A 313 3.93 9.00 20.50
CA TYR A 313 4.94 8.18 19.82
C TYR A 313 4.94 6.71 20.23
N SER A 314 4.53 6.38 21.46
CA SER A 314 4.44 4.99 21.94
C SER A 314 3.44 4.10 21.21
N TYR A 315 2.58 4.69 20.39
CA TYR A 315 1.67 3.97 19.51
C TYR A 315 2.18 3.80 18.08
N PHE A 316 3.43 4.22 17.80
CA PHE A 316 4.01 4.20 16.46
C PHE A 316 5.29 3.36 16.40
N TYR A 317 5.53 2.67 15.29
CA TYR A 317 6.83 2.02 15.04
C TYR A 317 7.83 2.96 14.38
N ASP A 318 7.32 3.91 13.60
CA ASP A 318 8.05 4.95 12.89
C ASP A 318 7.17 6.20 12.77
N PRO A 319 7.62 7.29 12.13
CA PRO A 319 6.85 8.54 12.06
C PRO A 319 5.49 8.46 11.35
N ALA A 320 5.21 7.39 10.60
CA ALA A 320 4.04 7.26 9.74
C ALA A 320 3.07 6.15 10.18
N HIS A 321 3.56 5.11 10.87
CA HIS A 321 2.79 3.89 11.08
C HIS A 321 2.50 3.63 12.56
N TYR A 322 1.23 3.60 12.90
CA TYR A 322 0.76 3.23 14.24
C TYR A 322 0.57 1.70 14.36
N ASN A 323 0.60 1.21 15.60
CA ASN A 323 0.59 -0.22 15.93
C ASN A 323 -0.83 -0.83 15.91
N THR A 324 -0.89 -2.17 16.02
CA THR A 324 -2.14 -2.95 16.02
C THR A 324 -3.04 -2.63 17.21
N LYS A 325 -2.53 -2.12 18.34
CA LYS A 325 -3.36 -1.69 19.48
C LYS A 325 -4.30 -0.54 19.07
N VAL A 326 -3.79 0.41 18.27
CA VAL A 326 -4.60 1.48 17.70
C VAL A 326 -5.60 0.92 16.69
N GLY A 327 -5.16 0.03 15.78
CA GLY A 327 -6.05 -0.63 14.82
C GLY A 327 -7.21 -1.36 15.48
N SER A 328 -6.94 -2.16 16.52
CA SER A 328 -7.96 -2.89 17.28
C SER A 328 -8.94 -1.95 17.99
N LYS A 329 -8.45 -0.84 18.54
CA LYS A 329 -9.32 0.17 19.16
C LYS A 329 -10.25 0.86 18.15
N ILE A 330 -9.71 1.19 16.98
CA ILE A 330 -10.50 1.75 15.87
C ILE A 330 -11.58 0.76 15.42
N LEU A 331 -11.23 -0.52 15.23
CA LEU A 331 -12.21 -1.56 14.89
C LEU A 331 -13.31 -1.65 15.94
N TYR A 332 -12.97 -1.71 17.22
CA TYR A 332 -13.96 -1.74 18.29
C TYR A 332 -14.93 -0.55 18.21
N ASP A 333 -14.43 0.68 18.03
CA ASP A 333 -15.27 1.87 17.99
C ASP A 333 -16.14 1.95 16.72
N LEU A 334 -15.66 1.41 15.59
CA LEU A 334 -16.44 1.31 14.35
C LEU A 334 -17.63 0.35 14.45
N TYR A 335 -17.47 -0.73 15.20
CA TYR A 335 -18.44 -1.84 15.20
C TYR A 335 -19.23 -1.99 16.50
N ARG A 336 -18.84 -1.32 17.61
CA ARG A 336 -19.50 -1.47 18.92
C ARG A 336 -21.01 -1.14 18.93
N ASN A 337 -21.46 -0.32 17.98
CA ASN A 337 -22.86 0.05 17.84
C ASN A 337 -23.59 -0.72 16.73
N ASP A 338 -22.87 -1.55 15.97
CA ASP A 338 -23.50 -2.43 15.01
C ASP A 338 -24.21 -3.53 15.81
N LYS A 339 -25.53 -3.61 15.67
CA LYS A 339 -26.28 -4.73 16.27
C LYS A 339 -25.67 -6.01 15.73
N THR A 340 -25.15 -6.85 16.63
CA THR A 340 -24.70 -8.21 16.30
C THR A 340 -25.87 -8.94 15.64
N ASN A 341 -25.84 -9.03 14.30
CA ASN A 341 -26.75 -9.86 13.53
C ASN A 341 -26.18 -11.27 13.37
#